data_89f63f2c1092d58cb1094db1dd9ac5a9
#
_entry.id   89f63f2c1092d58cb1094db1dd9ac5a9
#
_cell.length_a   1.000
_cell.length_b   1.000
_cell.length_c   1.000
_cell.angle_alpha   90.00
_cell.angle_beta   90.00
_cell.angle_gamma   90.00
#
_symmetry.space_group_name_H-M   'P 1'
#
loop_
_entity.id
_entity.type
_entity.pdbx_description
1 polymer ?
#
loop_
_entity_poly.entity_id
_entity_poly.type
_entity_poly.pdbx_seq_one_letter_code
_entity_poly.pdbx_strand_id
1 'polypeptide(L)'
;MSARPRMVYVMGSMGSGKSTFTAELLRRLDADLGPLTELEEGTNARSRIRLRGHHADGLVYLGKMREHHPGQDGLDRTTTILVDPWLRSGRAPERILTEGRLFLNERCMSAFAEHTDLMVVHLWAEEWLLDLRFAERGTNQTWPAVKTTITLADRWSTWALEQGALVEVVDTGEPDEWDAAVGAALNHLQG
;
A
#
# COMPACT_ATOMS: atom_id res chain seq x y z
N MET A 1 -18.26 -17.54 -10.77
CA MET A 1 -16.92 -16.95 -10.67
C MET A 1 -16.93 -16.08 -9.43
N SER A 2 -16.00 -16.25 -8.49
CA SER A 2 -15.88 -15.36 -7.33
C SER A 2 -15.53 -13.95 -7.83
N ALA A 3 -16.09 -12.92 -7.20
CA ALA A 3 -15.72 -11.53 -7.49
C ALA A 3 -14.21 -11.36 -7.18
N ARG A 4 -13.54 -10.48 -7.94
CA ARG A 4 -12.14 -10.13 -7.66
C ARG A 4 -12.06 -9.41 -6.30
N PRO A 5 -11.04 -9.66 -5.48
CA PRO A 5 -10.81 -8.84 -4.28
C PRO A 5 -10.67 -7.36 -4.64
N ARG A 6 -11.27 -6.48 -3.86
CA ARG A 6 -11.05 -5.03 -3.95
C ARG A 6 -9.77 -4.66 -3.25
N MET A 7 -8.94 -3.90 -3.91
CA MET A 7 -7.64 -3.56 -3.36
C MET A 7 -7.39 -2.06 -3.39
N VAL A 8 -6.96 -1.51 -2.25
CA VAL A 8 -6.41 -0.15 -2.16
C VAL A 8 -4.91 -0.24 -1.92
N TYR A 9 -4.15 0.38 -2.83
CA TYR A 9 -2.70 0.52 -2.69
C TYR A 9 -2.33 1.99 -2.47
N VAL A 10 -1.84 2.32 -1.27
CA VAL A 10 -1.39 3.66 -0.92
C VAL A 10 0.10 3.81 -1.24
N MET A 11 0.43 4.64 -2.22
CA MET A 11 1.81 4.91 -2.63
C MET A 11 2.14 6.40 -2.53
N GLY A 12 3.42 6.74 -2.65
CA GLY A 12 3.91 8.12 -2.56
C GLY A 12 5.33 8.18 -2.01
N SER A 13 5.88 9.39 -1.93
CA SER A 13 7.24 9.62 -1.42
C SER A 13 7.38 9.32 0.08
N MET A 14 8.61 9.27 0.55
CA MET A 14 8.85 9.34 1.99
C MET A 14 8.30 10.68 2.53
N GLY A 15 7.64 10.64 3.69
CA GLY A 15 7.02 11.83 4.30
C GLY A 15 5.65 12.23 3.73
N SER A 16 5.15 11.60 2.64
CA SER A 16 3.86 11.96 2.02
C SER A 16 2.61 11.59 2.83
N GLY A 17 2.73 10.96 4.00
CA GLY A 17 1.58 10.67 4.87
C GLY A 17 0.92 9.29 4.66
N LYS A 18 1.51 8.36 3.88
CA LYS A 18 0.93 7.04 3.61
C LYS A 18 0.42 6.30 4.84
N SER A 19 1.24 6.20 5.88
CA SER A 19 0.88 5.49 7.10
C SER A 19 -0.25 6.19 7.87
N THR A 20 -0.31 7.52 7.81
CA THR A 20 -1.42 8.31 8.38
C THR A 20 -2.71 8.06 7.61
N PHE A 21 -2.65 8.04 6.27
CA PHE A 21 -3.79 7.72 5.41
C PHE A 21 -4.31 6.31 5.66
N THR A 22 -3.41 5.34 5.71
CA THR A 22 -3.75 3.95 6.01
C THR A 22 -4.38 3.79 7.38
N ALA A 23 -3.84 4.46 8.41
CA ALA A 23 -4.42 4.43 9.76
C ALA A 23 -5.82 5.05 9.80
N GLU A 24 -6.03 6.18 9.12
CA GLU A 24 -7.35 6.82 9.03
C GLU A 24 -8.36 5.93 8.28
N LEU A 25 -7.94 5.30 7.20
CA LEU A 25 -8.80 4.37 6.45
C LEU A 25 -9.20 3.16 7.31
N LEU A 26 -8.25 2.56 8.03
CA LEU A 26 -8.53 1.44 8.95
C LEU A 26 -9.48 1.87 10.07
N ARG A 27 -9.29 3.07 10.63
CA ARG A 27 -10.18 3.64 11.66
C ARG A 27 -11.62 3.84 11.14
N ARG A 28 -11.79 4.35 9.91
CA ARG A 28 -13.13 4.53 9.30
C ARG A 28 -13.78 3.21 8.91
N LEU A 29 -12.98 2.18 8.63
CA LEU A 29 -13.47 0.80 8.40
C LEU A 29 -13.84 0.08 9.70
N ASP A 30 -13.56 0.65 10.86
CA ASP A 30 -13.66 -0.01 12.17
C ASP A 30 -12.89 -1.35 12.19
N ALA A 31 -11.75 -1.37 11.52
CA ALA A 31 -10.95 -2.57 11.31
C ALA A 31 -9.96 -2.78 12.46
N ASP A 32 -10.29 -3.70 13.35
CA ASP A 32 -9.37 -4.17 14.40
C ASP A 32 -8.45 -5.25 13.81
N LEU A 33 -7.25 -4.83 13.43
CA LEU A 33 -6.26 -5.72 12.82
C LEU A 33 -5.72 -6.70 13.86
N GLY A 34 -6.00 -7.97 13.64
CA GLY A 34 -5.43 -9.08 14.43
C GLY A 34 -3.90 -9.21 14.30
N PRO A 35 -3.33 -10.26 14.90
CA PRO A 35 -1.90 -10.50 14.86
C PRO A 35 -1.37 -10.71 13.44
N LEU A 36 -0.06 -10.52 13.27
CA LEU A 36 0.62 -10.78 11.99
C LEU A 36 0.56 -12.29 11.66
N THR A 37 -0.01 -12.64 10.52
CA THR A 37 -0.18 -14.01 10.05
C THR A 37 0.55 -14.28 8.74
N GLU A 38 0.82 -15.53 8.45
CA GLU A 38 1.35 -15.96 7.15
C GLU A 38 0.21 -16.13 6.15
N LEU A 39 0.32 -15.44 5.01
CA LEU A 39 -0.64 -15.50 3.90
C LEU A 39 -0.22 -16.53 2.86
N GLU A 40 1.09 -16.59 2.58
CA GLU A 40 1.70 -17.49 1.62
C GLU A 40 3.11 -17.84 2.06
N GLU A 41 3.55 -19.07 1.80
CA GLU A 41 4.91 -19.55 2.06
C GLU A 41 5.54 -20.06 0.76
N GLY A 42 6.83 -19.81 0.61
CA GLY A 42 7.63 -20.33 -0.48
C GLY A 42 9.08 -20.56 -0.05
N THR A 43 9.85 -21.11 -0.95
CA THR A 43 11.28 -21.32 -0.71
C THR A 43 12.10 -20.69 -1.84
N ASN A 44 13.25 -20.14 -1.49
CA ASN A 44 14.30 -19.85 -2.45
C ASN A 44 15.53 -20.71 -2.11
N ALA A 45 16.58 -20.59 -2.91
CA ALA A 45 17.80 -21.38 -2.75
C ALA A 45 18.50 -21.24 -1.37
N ARG A 46 18.08 -20.28 -0.53
CA ARG A 46 18.77 -19.93 0.74
C ARG A 46 17.89 -19.92 1.96
N SER A 47 16.56 -19.74 1.81
CA SER A 47 15.66 -19.58 2.96
C SER A 47 14.19 -19.81 2.61
N ARG A 48 13.40 -20.05 3.65
CA ARG A 48 11.94 -19.93 3.58
C ARG A 48 11.57 -18.46 3.43
N ILE A 49 10.63 -18.19 2.53
CA ILE A 49 10.08 -16.87 2.28
C ILE A 49 8.63 -16.88 2.73
N ARG A 50 8.17 -15.78 3.31
CA ARG A 50 6.81 -15.69 3.83
C ARG A 50 6.19 -14.35 3.49
N LEU A 51 5.06 -14.38 2.78
CA LEU A 51 4.19 -13.23 2.64
C LEU A 51 3.34 -13.15 3.91
N ARG A 52 3.25 -11.97 4.51
CA ARG A 52 2.56 -11.76 5.79
C ARG A 52 1.64 -10.56 5.74
N GLY A 53 0.60 -10.62 6.56
CA GLY A 53 -0.36 -9.54 6.74
C GLY A 53 -1.16 -9.67 8.02
N HIS A 54 -1.98 -8.68 8.29
CA HIS A 54 -2.91 -8.64 9.41
C HIS A 54 -4.34 -8.77 8.87
N HIS A 55 -5.18 -9.56 9.53
CA HIS A 55 -6.58 -9.75 9.14
C HIS A 55 -7.53 -8.97 10.04
N ALA A 56 -8.62 -8.46 9.44
CA ALA A 56 -9.81 -7.95 10.10
C ALA A 56 -11.01 -8.14 9.18
N ASP A 57 -12.07 -8.82 9.64
CA ASP A 57 -13.40 -8.95 8.98
C ASP A 57 -13.42 -8.91 7.44
N GLY A 58 -12.80 -9.89 6.78
CA GLY A 58 -12.73 -9.96 5.31
C GLY A 58 -11.75 -8.96 4.66
N LEU A 59 -10.97 -8.24 5.45
CA LEU A 59 -9.86 -7.38 5.04
C LEU A 59 -8.53 -8.03 5.38
N VAL A 60 -7.54 -7.89 4.50
CA VAL A 60 -6.13 -8.08 4.86
C VAL A 60 -5.35 -6.79 4.66
N TYR A 61 -4.64 -6.36 5.69
CA TYR A 61 -3.56 -5.41 5.53
C TYR A 61 -2.28 -6.17 5.16
N LEU A 62 -1.87 -6.05 3.91
CA LEU A 62 -0.70 -6.73 3.38
C LEU A 62 0.55 -5.94 3.75
N GLY A 63 1.23 -6.36 4.82
CA GLY A 63 2.35 -5.66 5.40
C GLY A 63 2.51 -5.98 6.87
N LYS A 64 3.47 -5.33 7.52
CA LYS A 64 3.72 -5.43 8.94
C LYS A 64 3.42 -4.09 9.62
N MET A 65 2.38 -4.06 10.44
CA MET A 65 2.13 -2.90 11.32
C MET A 65 3.21 -2.84 12.39
N ARG A 66 3.80 -1.66 12.58
CA ARG A 66 4.72 -1.37 13.68
C ARG A 66 4.04 -0.34 14.59
N GLU A 67 4.33 -0.39 15.89
CA GLU A 67 3.72 0.51 16.89
C GLU A 67 3.87 2.00 16.53
N HIS A 68 4.97 2.38 15.85
CA HIS A 68 5.24 3.79 15.55
C HIS A 68 5.23 4.13 14.06
N HIS A 69 5.29 3.14 13.17
CA HIS A 69 5.34 3.33 11.72
C HIS A 69 4.69 2.11 11.04
N PRO A 70 3.37 2.13 10.82
CA PRO A 70 2.73 1.13 9.97
C PRO A 70 3.36 1.17 8.58
N GLY A 71 3.53 0.02 7.94
CA GLY A 71 4.06 -0.05 6.58
C GLY A 71 4.77 -1.35 6.26
N GLN A 72 5.03 -1.54 4.97
CA GLN A 72 5.66 -2.75 4.41
C GLN A 72 7.14 -2.91 4.74
N ASP A 73 7.79 -1.91 5.32
CA ASP A 73 9.24 -1.87 5.57
C ASP A 73 9.74 -2.98 6.52
N GLY A 74 8.83 -3.76 7.09
CA GLY A 74 9.14 -4.93 7.91
C GLY A 74 9.08 -6.26 7.16
N LEU A 75 8.70 -6.29 5.89
CA LEU A 75 8.70 -7.48 5.06
C LEU A 75 10.04 -7.63 4.32
N ASP A 76 10.47 -8.89 4.12
CA ASP A 76 11.64 -9.19 3.30
C ASP A 76 11.32 -8.88 1.83
N ARG A 77 12.31 -8.33 1.09
CA ARG A 77 12.17 -8.03 -0.35
C ARG A 77 11.84 -9.25 -1.18
N THR A 78 12.24 -10.43 -0.75
CA THR A 78 11.95 -11.69 -1.43
C THR A 78 10.47 -12.08 -1.37
N THR A 79 9.68 -11.51 -0.45
CA THR A 79 8.23 -11.76 -0.37
C THR A 79 7.46 -11.36 -1.62
N THR A 80 8.00 -10.46 -2.42
CA THR A 80 7.35 -10.00 -3.68
C THR A 80 7.08 -11.14 -4.66
N ILE A 81 7.84 -12.24 -4.61
CA ILE A 81 7.63 -13.40 -5.48
C ILE A 81 6.39 -14.22 -5.09
N LEU A 82 5.86 -14.03 -3.88
CA LEU A 82 4.71 -14.78 -3.37
C LEU A 82 3.37 -14.08 -3.62
N VAL A 83 3.37 -12.82 -4.04
CA VAL A 83 2.15 -12.02 -4.26
C VAL A 83 1.25 -12.66 -5.32
N ASP A 84 1.80 -12.94 -6.50
CA ASP A 84 1.04 -13.54 -7.60
C ASP A 84 0.52 -14.97 -7.25
N PRO A 85 1.34 -15.90 -6.74
CA PRO A 85 0.84 -17.20 -6.28
C PRO A 85 -0.27 -17.09 -5.22
N TRP A 86 -0.14 -16.17 -4.28
CA TRP A 86 -1.15 -15.96 -3.24
C TRP A 86 -2.48 -15.48 -3.83
N LEU A 87 -2.47 -14.49 -4.70
CA LEU A 87 -3.68 -13.99 -5.35
C LEU A 87 -4.35 -15.07 -6.21
N ARG A 88 -3.58 -15.82 -7.00
CA ARG A 88 -4.08 -16.92 -7.84
C ARG A 88 -4.66 -18.08 -7.03
N SER A 89 -4.23 -18.27 -5.80
CA SER A 89 -4.71 -19.37 -4.95
C SER A 89 -6.19 -19.23 -4.55
N GLY A 90 -6.80 -18.05 -4.76
CA GLY A 90 -8.16 -17.74 -4.32
C GLY A 90 -8.33 -17.61 -2.80
N ARG A 91 -7.23 -17.58 -2.05
CA ARG A 91 -7.24 -17.42 -0.57
C ARG A 91 -7.19 -15.97 -0.13
N ALA A 92 -7.01 -15.04 -1.06
CA ALA A 92 -7.08 -13.62 -0.76
C ALA A 92 -8.50 -13.27 -0.29
N PRO A 93 -8.64 -12.50 0.80
CA PRO A 93 -9.96 -12.05 1.26
C PRO A 93 -10.57 -11.05 0.29
N GLU A 94 -11.82 -10.67 0.52
CA GLU A 94 -12.56 -9.76 -0.36
C GLU A 94 -11.93 -8.37 -0.46
N ARG A 95 -11.20 -7.95 0.59
CA ARG A 95 -10.59 -6.61 0.69
C ARG A 95 -9.12 -6.71 1.00
N ILE A 96 -8.32 -5.94 0.28
CA ILE A 96 -6.86 -5.87 0.45
C ILE A 96 -6.45 -4.42 0.59
N LEU A 97 -5.70 -4.10 1.63
CA LEU A 97 -5.08 -2.79 1.84
C LEU A 97 -3.57 -2.96 1.95
N THR A 98 -2.82 -2.11 1.30
CA THR A 98 -1.35 -2.11 1.41
C THR A 98 -0.80 -0.71 1.19
N GLU A 99 0.40 -0.45 1.70
CA GLU A 99 1.09 0.82 1.50
C GLU A 99 2.60 0.64 1.27
N GLY A 100 3.24 1.69 0.78
CA GLY A 100 4.69 1.78 0.71
C GLY A 100 5.27 1.35 -0.63
N ARG A 101 6.59 1.09 -0.68
CA ARG A 101 7.31 0.91 -1.95
C ARG A 101 7.70 -0.54 -2.28
N LEU A 102 7.56 -1.47 -1.34
CA LEU A 102 8.07 -2.84 -1.50
C LEU A 102 7.48 -3.54 -2.73
N PHE A 103 6.20 -3.34 -2.97
CA PHE A 103 5.46 -3.96 -4.07
C PHE A 103 5.41 -3.10 -5.35
N LEU A 104 6.09 -1.92 -5.38
CA LEU A 104 6.20 -1.09 -6.58
C LEU A 104 7.24 -1.69 -7.55
N ASN A 105 6.90 -2.81 -8.13
CA ASN A 105 7.66 -3.51 -9.16
C ASN A 105 6.69 -4.22 -10.12
N GLU A 106 7.18 -4.52 -11.32
CA GLU A 106 6.37 -5.08 -12.41
C GLU A 106 5.60 -6.35 -11.98
N ARG A 107 6.27 -7.29 -11.32
CA ARG A 107 5.64 -8.55 -10.89
C ARG A 107 4.43 -8.32 -9.99
N CYS A 108 4.59 -7.50 -8.95
CA CYS A 108 3.52 -7.28 -7.99
C CYS A 108 2.41 -6.42 -8.57
N MET A 109 2.76 -5.34 -9.27
CA MET A 109 1.78 -4.43 -9.86
C MET A 109 0.94 -5.15 -10.93
N SER A 110 1.57 -5.97 -11.78
CA SER A 110 0.84 -6.79 -12.76
C SER A 110 -0.09 -7.80 -12.07
N ALA A 111 0.38 -8.47 -11.01
CA ALA A 111 -0.47 -9.41 -10.25
C ALA A 111 -1.67 -8.70 -9.60
N PHE A 112 -1.47 -7.51 -9.04
CA PHE A 112 -2.55 -6.71 -8.47
C PHE A 112 -3.58 -6.31 -9.55
N ALA A 113 -3.14 -5.76 -10.68
CA ALA A 113 -4.03 -5.37 -11.77
C ALA A 113 -4.79 -6.56 -12.39
N GLU A 114 -4.15 -7.74 -12.49
CA GLU A 114 -4.77 -8.94 -13.07
C GLU A 114 -5.80 -9.59 -12.13
N HIS A 115 -5.51 -9.64 -10.83
CA HIS A 115 -6.26 -10.47 -9.89
C HIS A 115 -7.14 -9.70 -8.92
N THR A 116 -7.07 -8.36 -8.90
CA THR A 116 -7.89 -7.52 -8.01
C THR A 116 -8.62 -6.44 -8.77
N ASP A 117 -9.63 -5.86 -8.15
CA ASP A 117 -10.17 -4.56 -8.51
C ASP A 117 -9.30 -3.51 -7.80
N LEU A 118 -8.31 -3.00 -8.56
CA LEU A 118 -7.23 -2.18 -8.01
C LEU A 118 -7.59 -0.70 -8.00
N MET A 119 -7.50 -0.09 -6.83
CA MET A 119 -7.45 1.36 -6.65
C MET A 119 -6.08 1.76 -6.12
N VAL A 120 -5.47 2.74 -6.74
CA VAL A 120 -4.21 3.38 -6.30
C VAL A 120 -4.51 4.73 -5.70
N VAL A 121 -4.02 4.99 -4.50
CA VAL A 121 -4.00 6.32 -3.89
C VAL A 121 -2.55 6.80 -3.88
N HIS A 122 -2.25 7.78 -4.75
CA HIS A 122 -0.92 8.36 -4.87
C HIS A 122 -0.84 9.66 -4.08
N LEU A 123 -0.19 9.60 -2.92
CA LEU A 123 0.01 10.74 -2.05
C LEU A 123 1.27 11.51 -2.43
N TRP A 124 1.14 12.80 -2.67
CA TRP A 124 2.26 13.69 -2.86
C TRP A 124 2.19 14.88 -1.89
N ALA A 125 3.26 15.63 -1.77
CA ALA A 125 3.34 16.86 -1.02
C ALA A 125 4.46 17.73 -1.57
N GLU A 126 4.29 19.04 -1.43
CA GLU A 126 5.31 20.02 -1.76
C GLU A 126 6.62 19.78 -0.99
N GLU A 127 7.78 20.08 -1.61
CA GLU A 127 9.11 19.85 -1.02
C GLU A 127 9.24 20.48 0.39
N TRP A 128 8.76 21.72 0.56
CA TRP A 128 8.82 22.40 1.86
C TRP A 128 8.02 21.67 2.96
N LEU A 129 6.91 21.05 2.61
CA LEU A 129 6.07 20.30 3.54
C LEU A 129 6.73 18.97 3.92
N LEU A 130 7.42 18.33 2.97
CA LEU A 130 8.22 17.13 3.24
C LEU A 130 9.39 17.46 4.19
N ASP A 131 10.09 18.57 3.97
CA ASP A 131 11.17 19.03 4.85
C ASP A 131 10.68 19.29 6.28
N LEU A 132 9.53 19.96 6.41
CA LEU A 132 8.91 20.19 7.72
C LEU A 132 8.61 18.86 8.43
N ARG A 133 7.98 17.92 7.73
CA ARG A 133 7.64 16.59 8.28
C ARG A 133 8.88 15.76 8.64
N PHE A 134 9.98 15.89 7.88
CA PHE A 134 11.24 15.23 8.23
C PHE A 134 11.86 15.84 9.48
N ALA A 135 11.84 17.16 9.62
CA ALA A 135 12.33 17.86 10.80
C ALA A 135 11.55 17.46 12.07
N GLU A 136 10.22 17.44 12.00
CA GLU A 136 9.35 17.03 13.11
C GLU A 136 9.60 15.58 13.56
N ARG A 137 9.91 14.68 12.61
CA ARG A 137 10.21 13.27 12.90
C ARG A 137 11.66 13.03 13.35
N GLY A 138 12.52 14.03 13.31
CA GLY A 138 13.95 13.89 13.57
C GLY A 138 14.66 12.93 12.61
N THR A 139 14.17 12.81 11.36
CA THR A 139 14.73 11.89 10.36
C THR A 139 15.58 12.62 9.34
N ASN A 140 16.81 12.13 9.11
CA ASN A 140 17.70 12.67 8.08
C ASN A 140 17.48 11.93 6.76
N GLN A 141 16.45 12.34 6.00
CA GLN A 141 16.25 11.85 4.64
C GLN A 141 17.07 12.68 3.66
N THR A 142 17.72 12.02 2.72
CA THR A 142 18.46 12.74 1.66
C THR A 142 17.52 13.00 0.47
N TRP A 143 17.55 14.20 -0.08
CA TRP A 143 16.72 14.56 -1.23
C TRP A 143 16.88 13.62 -2.44
N PRO A 144 18.05 13.09 -2.80
CA PRO A 144 18.16 12.07 -3.83
C PRO A 144 17.33 10.81 -3.54
N ALA A 145 17.29 10.36 -2.28
CA ALA A 145 16.46 9.21 -1.90
C ALA A 145 14.95 9.55 -1.95
N VAL A 146 14.56 10.75 -1.51
CA VAL A 146 13.16 11.22 -1.61
C VAL A 146 12.73 11.30 -3.07
N LYS A 147 13.51 11.95 -3.95
CA LYS A 147 13.23 12.07 -5.40
C LYS A 147 13.10 10.71 -6.07
N THR A 148 13.91 9.73 -5.69
CA THR A 148 13.76 8.35 -6.19
C THR A 148 12.39 7.76 -5.84
N THR A 149 11.88 8.02 -4.64
CA THR A 149 10.56 7.51 -4.24
C THR A 149 9.41 8.27 -4.89
N ILE A 150 9.55 9.56 -5.16
CA ILE A 150 8.61 10.36 -5.94
C ILE A 150 8.49 9.76 -7.35
N THR A 151 9.62 9.68 -8.08
CA THR A 151 9.65 9.15 -9.46
C THR A 151 9.08 7.72 -9.53
N LEU A 152 9.33 6.90 -8.52
CA LEU A 152 8.80 5.53 -8.47
C LEU A 152 7.27 5.54 -8.31
N ALA A 153 6.73 6.38 -7.44
CA ALA A 153 5.30 6.51 -7.23
C ALA A 153 4.60 7.06 -8.48
N ASP A 154 5.14 8.12 -9.10
CA ASP A 154 4.64 8.70 -10.36
C ASP A 154 4.57 7.66 -11.47
N ARG A 155 5.66 6.92 -11.66
CA ARG A 155 5.73 5.86 -12.67
C ARG A 155 4.65 4.81 -12.47
N TRP A 156 4.47 4.33 -11.24
CA TRP A 156 3.55 3.22 -10.99
C TRP A 156 2.10 3.65 -10.89
N SER A 157 1.80 4.88 -10.47
CA SER A 157 0.44 5.42 -10.56
C SER A 157 0.02 5.62 -12.01
N THR A 158 0.89 6.17 -12.87
CA THR A 158 0.65 6.30 -14.31
C THR A 158 0.43 4.93 -14.95
N TRP A 159 1.32 3.97 -14.66
CA TRP A 159 1.18 2.60 -15.17
C TRP A 159 -0.15 1.96 -14.74
N ALA A 160 -0.55 2.12 -13.47
CA ALA A 160 -1.81 1.56 -12.96
C ALA A 160 -3.03 2.14 -13.70
N LEU A 161 -3.02 3.46 -13.95
CA LEU A 161 -4.05 4.11 -14.75
C LEU A 161 -4.14 3.53 -16.18
N GLU A 162 -2.99 3.29 -16.82
CA GLU A 162 -2.91 2.65 -18.14
C GLU A 162 -3.45 1.20 -18.14
N GLN A 163 -3.38 0.50 -17.00
CA GLN A 163 -3.99 -0.83 -16.83
C GLN A 163 -5.48 -0.78 -16.47
N GLY A 164 -6.09 0.40 -16.40
CA GLY A 164 -7.50 0.59 -16.08
C GLY A 164 -7.84 0.58 -14.59
N ALA A 165 -6.85 0.68 -13.70
CA ALA A 165 -7.08 0.86 -12.27
C ALA A 165 -7.66 2.25 -11.97
N LEU A 166 -8.40 2.37 -10.88
CA LEU A 166 -8.76 3.68 -10.34
C LEU A 166 -7.50 4.32 -9.74
N VAL A 167 -7.24 5.58 -10.05
CA VAL A 167 -6.09 6.31 -9.51
C VAL A 167 -6.54 7.66 -8.96
N GLU A 168 -6.34 7.87 -7.66
CA GLU A 168 -6.51 9.14 -6.97
C GLU A 168 -5.14 9.74 -6.67
N VAL A 169 -4.88 10.94 -7.18
CA VAL A 169 -3.66 11.71 -6.88
C VAL A 169 -4.03 12.80 -5.89
N VAL A 170 -3.36 12.82 -4.74
CA VAL A 170 -3.79 13.58 -3.56
C VAL A 170 -2.65 14.47 -3.07
N ASP A 171 -2.87 15.78 -3.04
CA ASP A 171 -2.01 16.69 -2.30
C ASP A 171 -2.28 16.57 -0.79
N THR A 172 -1.29 16.08 -0.07
CA THR A 172 -1.45 15.89 1.38
C THR A 172 -1.25 17.19 2.19
N GLY A 173 -1.05 18.30 1.53
CA GLY A 173 -1.13 19.65 2.08
C GLY A 173 -2.55 20.21 2.07
N GLU A 174 -3.46 19.60 1.28
CA GLU A 174 -4.84 20.06 1.10
C GLU A 174 -5.82 19.13 1.84
N PRO A 175 -6.41 19.59 2.99
CA PRO A 175 -7.28 18.75 3.83
C PRO A 175 -8.51 18.22 3.10
N ASP A 176 -9.11 19.00 2.18
CA ASP A 176 -10.30 18.59 1.45
C ASP A 176 -10.01 17.47 0.46
N GLU A 177 -8.85 17.50 -0.21
CA GLU A 177 -8.40 16.41 -1.09
C GLU A 177 -8.14 15.13 -0.29
N TRP A 178 -7.53 15.27 0.89
CA TRP A 178 -7.29 14.16 1.80
C TRP A 178 -8.59 13.44 2.19
N ASP A 179 -9.58 14.20 2.68
CA ASP A 179 -10.86 13.63 3.12
C ASP A 179 -11.65 13.00 1.97
N ALA A 180 -11.64 13.62 0.80
CA ALA A 180 -12.27 13.08 -0.40
C ALA A 180 -11.63 11.74 -0.81
N ALA A 181 -10.29 11.65 -0.80
CA ALA A 181 -9.56 10.43 -1.16
C ALA A 181 -9.77 9.31 -0.13
N VAL A 182 -9.81 9.62 1.16
CA VAL A 182 -10.16 8.62 2.19
C VAL A 182 -11.57 8.11 1.98
N GLY A 183 -12.53 8.99 1.64
CA GLY A 183 -13.90 8.61 1.29
C GLY A 183 -13.97 7.72 0.05
N ALA A 184 -13.24 8.05 -1.01
CA ALA A 184 -13.17 7.25 -2.24
C ALA A 184 -12.59 5.86 -1.97
N ALA A 185 -11.47 5.77 -1.23
CA ALA A 185 -10.84 4.50 -0.88
C ALA A 185 -11.75 3.63 0.02
N LEU A 186 -12.47 4.25 0.96
CA LEU A 186 -13.46 3.57 1.80
C LEU A 186 -14.59 2.98 0.96
N ASN A 187 -15.19 3.79 0.08
CA ASN A 187 -16.26 3.33 -0.82
C ASN A 187 -15.78 2.20 -1.73
N HIS A 188 -14.56 2.28 -2.27
CA HIS A 188 -14.00 1.23 -3.09
C HIS A 188 -13.85 -0.10 -2.33
N LEU A 189 -13.39 -0.07 -1.08
CA LEU A 189 -13.26 -1.28 -0.25
C LEU A 189 -14.62 -1.86 0.20
N GLN A 190 -15.65 -1.02 0.37
CA GLN A 190 -16.97 -1.46 0.81
C GLN A 190 -17.90 -1.90 -0.34
N GLY A 191 -17.72 -1.35 -1.55
CA GLY A 191 -18.50 -1.67 -2.78
C GLY A 191 -19.71 -0.88 -2.93
#